data_9702763a870835124df538fce283f7ef
#
_entry.id   9702763a870835124df538fce283f7ef
#
_cell.length_a   1.000
_cell.length_b   1.000
_cell.length_c   1.000
_cell.angle_alpha   90.00
_cell.angle_beta   90.00
_cell.angle_gamma   90.00
#
_symmetry.space_group_name_H-M   'P 1'
#
loop_
_entity.id
_entity.type
_entity.pdbx_description
1 polymer ?
#
loop_
_entity_poly.entity_id
_entity_poly.type
_entity_poly.pdbx_seq_one_letter_code
_entity_poly.pdbx_strand_id
1 'polypeptide(L)'
;MKFFQSARRFRSAIVLLLLASLLIWRHFFALPFIWPGQSVTLTAYNGETTQQKLIYTWQDMLKFHFTLLTAGARPAQLQQHADASQPVYGLSVAGVRKDFDAVVWDGLWIDNSGRVLSTDLDLSSLWEQLSVDTHTREGMSSLPCLRELALLSGQWDCRFLPEGSLGTPRADVPMILSSPACHTLEWSVSNQSNDALLHGNSGSAGLEVLLDGLWYGVPWKTDLNYGVTAESYTLEPGGRTSISQLPQHYGDGFPDGRYRIVFHYHIYDRKTDTYQDAGFSAAEFQIQDSLFFCPDIS
;
A
#
# COMPACT_ATOMS: atom_id res chain seq x y z
N MET A 1 -5.78 18.95 -60.80
CA MET A 1 -4.89 18.23 -59.89
C MET A 1 -4.77 18.81 -58.47
N LYS A 2 -4.77 20.14 -58.23
CA LYS A 2 -4.63 20.73 -56.88
C LYS A 2 -5.80 20.44 -55.92
N PHE A 3 -7.01 20.24 -56.40
CA PHE A 3 -8.20 19.97 -55.57
C PHE A 3 -8.18 18.60 -54.92
N PHE A 4 -7.68 17.58 -55.58
CA PHE A 4 -7.54 16.22 -55.03
C PHE A 4 -6.44 16.12 -53.94
N GLN A 5 -5.39 16.90 -54.06
CA GLN A 5 -4.34 16.95 -53.01
C GLN A 5 -4.84 17.63 -51.73
N SER A 6 -5.68 18.64 -51.83
CA SER A 6 -6.30 19.34 -50.71
C SER A 6 -7.24 18.39 -49.92
N ALA A 7 -8.11 17.67 -50.62
CA ALA A 7 -9.04 16.71 -50.00
C ALA A 7 -8.32 15.56 -49.29
N ARG A 8 -7.18 15.09 -49.82
CA ARG A 8 -6.39 14.03 -49.20
C ARG A 8 -5.71 14.53 -47.92
N ARG A 9 -5.15 15.75 -47.92
CA ARG A 9 -4.56 16.38 -46.73
C ARG A 9 -5.59 16.64 -45.63
N PHE A 10 -6.79 17.07 -45.99
CA PHE A 10 -7.90 17.27 -45.06
C PHE A 10 -8.34 15.97 -44.38
N ARG A 11 -8.47 14.88 -45.15
CA ARG A 11 -8.80 13.55 -44.60
C ARG A 11 -7.71 13.05 -43.67
N SER A 12 -6.43 13.26 -44.01
CA SER A 12 -5.31 12.87 -43.13
C SER A 12 -5.30 13.69 -41.82
N ALA A 13 -5.62 14.96 -41.88
CA ALA A 13 -5.71 15.83 -40.70
C ALA A 13 -6.86 15.42 -39.77
N ILE A 14 -8.03 15.02 -40.32
CA ILE A 14 -9.15 14.51 -39.53
C ILE A 14 -8.76 13.18 -38.85
N VAL A 15 -8.11 12.26 -39.56
CA VAL A 15 -7.67 10.99 -38.98
C VAL A 15 -6.67 11.22 -37.86
N LEU A 16 -5.72 12.15 -38.03
CA LEU A 16 -4.75 12.51 -36.99
C LEU A 16 -5.44 13.14 -35.78
N LEU A 17 -6.42 14.03 -35.99
CA LEU A 17 -7.20 14.62 -34.89
C LEU A 17 -8.00 13.56 -34.13
N LEU A 18 -8.63 12.61 -34.81
CA LEU A 18 -9.37 11.52 -34.19
C LEU A 18 -8.44 10.60 -33.39
N LEU A 19 -7.25 10.28 -33.94
CA LEU A 19 -6.24 9.51 -33.22
C LEU A 19 -5.70 10.25 -31.99
N ALA A 20 -5.42 11.55 -32.12
CA ALA A 20 -4.99 12.37 -30.99
C ALA A 20 -6.09 12.46 -29.91
N SER A 21 -7.35 12.68 -30.30
CA SER A 21 -8.47 12.70 -29.37
C SER A 21 -8.67 11.34 -28.68
N LEU A 22 -8.51 10.24 -29.40
CA LEU A 22 -8.57 8.88 -28.84
C LEU A 22 -7.42 8.64 -27.84
N LEU A 23 -6.21 9.10 -28.16
CA LEU A 23 -5.04 8.98 -27.27
C LEU A 23 -5.21 9.84 -26.01
N ILE A 24 -5.73 11.07 -26.14
CA ILE A 24 -6.04 11.96 -25.03
C ILE A 24 -7.13 11.33 -24.16
N TRP A 25 -8.23 10.90 -24.77
CA TRP A 25 -9.32 10.20 -24.03
C TRP A 25 -8.78 8.98 -23.28
N ARG A 26 -7.99 8.15 -23.97
CA ARG A 26 -7.36 6.98 -23.37
C ARG A 26 -6.42 7.34 -22.21
N HIS A 27 -5.67 8.43 -22.34
CA HIS A 27 -4.74 8.86 -21.28
C HIS A 27 -5.48 9.28 -20.00
N PHE A 28 -6.61 9.95 -20.14
CA PHE A 28 -7.35 10.51 -19.00
C PHE A 28 -8.47 9.61 -18.46
N PHE A 29 -9.04 8.75 -19.30
CA PHE A 29 -10.28 8.03 -18.95
C PHE A 29 -10.19 6.50 -19.12
N ALA A 30 -9.14 5.97 -19.68
CA ALA A 30 -8.99 4.52 -19.85
C ALA A 30 -8.13 3.93 -18.73
N LEU A 31 -8.38 2.65 -18.44
CA LEU A 31 -7.51 1.87 -17.58
C LEU A 31 -6.13 1.68 -18.22
N PRO A 32 -5.08 1.48 -17.42
CA PRO A 32 -3.72 1.34 -17.94
C PRO A 32 -3.58 0.15 -18.89
N PHE A 33 -2.69 0.28 -19.85
CA PHE A 33 -2.36 -0.78 -20.79
C PHE A 33 -1.23 -1.64 -20.24
N ILE A 34 -1.40 -2.96 -20.29
CA ILE A 34 -0.35 -3.91 -19.93
C ILE A 34 0.46 -4.24 -21.18
N TRP A 35 1.77 -4.07 -21.07
CA TRP A 35 2.68 -4.31 -22.18
C TRP A 35 3.15 -5.76 -22.21
N PRO A 36 3.45 -6.31 -23.39
CA PRO A 36 4.11 -7.61 -23.49
C PRO A 36 5.42 -7.62 -22.68
N GLY A 37 5.63 -8.69 -21.92
CA GLY A 37 6.82 -8.84 -21.05
C GLY A 37 6.65 -8.29 -19.63
N GLN A 38 5.50 -7.73 -19.28
CA GLN A 38 5.13 -7.46 -17.89
C GLN A 38 4.51 -8.71 -17.26
N SER A 39 4.69 -8.86 -15.95
CA SER A 39 3.99 -9.83 -15.12
C SER A 39 2.80 -9.15 -14.44
N VAL A 40 1.76 -9.92 -14.19
CA VAL A 40 0.55 -9.43 -13.52
C VAL A 40 0.27 -10.33 -12.34
N THR A 41 0.15 -9.72 -11.16
CA THR A 41 -0.37 -10.38 -9.96
C THR A 41 -1.78 -9.87 -9.70
N LEU A 42 -2.74 -10.76 -9.73
CA LEU A 42 -4.11 -10.48 -9.32
C LEU A 42 -4.29 -10.95 -7.87
N THR A 43 -4.81 -10.10 -7.03
CA THR A 43 -5.01 -10.34 -5.60
C THR A 43 -6.51 -10.26 -5.29
N ALA A 44 -7.03 -11.17 -4.49
CA ALA A 44 -8.41 -11.13 -3.99
C ALA A 44 -8.39 -11.16 -2.48
N TYR A 45 -9.12 -10.25 -1.83
CA TYR A 45 -9.28 -10.20 -0.38
C TYR A 45 -10.74 -10.38 0.00
N ASN A 46 -11.03 -11.31 0.91
CA ASN A 46 -12.38 -11.72 1.31
C ASN A 46 -12.79 -11.26 2.71
N GLY A 47 -12.00 -10.40 3.35
CA GLY A 47 -12.21 -9.94 4.72
C GLY A 47 -11.30 -10.63 5.76
N GLU A 48 -10.73 -11.78 5.45
CA GLU A 48 -9.86 -12.54 6.36
C GLU A 48 -8.50 -12.85 5.72
N THR A 49 -8.53 -13.35 4.50
CA THR A 49 -7.34 -13.80 3.79
C THR A 49 -7.19 -13.11 2.44
N THR A 50 -5.94 -12.94 2.06
CA THR A 50 -5.54 -12.47 0.74
C THR A 50 -5.09 -13.66 -0.10
N GLN A 51 -5.69 -13.80 -1.27
CA GLN A 51 -5.32 -14.81 -2.26
C GLN A 51 -4.67 -14.14 -3.46
N GLN A 52 -3.61 -14.74 -4.00
CA GLN A 52 -2.86 -14.17 -5.11
C GLN A 52 -2.73 -15.18 -6.25
N LYS A 53 -2.93 -14.72 -7.49
CA LYS A 53 -2.70 -15.45 -8.73
C LYS A 53 -1.67 -14.70 -9.56
N LEU A 54 -0.54 -15.35 -9.88
CA LEU A 54 0.47 -14.80 -10.78
C LEU A 54 0.13 -15.19 -12.22
N ILE A 55 -0.16 -14.22 -13.05
CA ILE A 55 -0.55 -14.39 -14.45
C ILE A 55 0.70 -14.30 -15.32
N TYR A 56 1.10 -15.40 -15.91
CA TYR A 56 2.28 -15.49 -16.80
C TYR A 56 2.02 -16.23 -18.10
N THR A 57 0.89 -17.00 -18.18
CA THR A 57 0.56 -17.69 -19.42
C THR A 57 0.04 -16.71 -20.46
N TRP A 58 0.41 -16.91 -21.71
CA TRP A 58 -0.06 -16.06 -22.82
C TRP A 58 -1.59 -16.00 -22.92
N GLN A 59 -2.25 -17.12 -22.68
CA GLN A 59 -3.71 -17.21 -22.77
C GLN A 59 -4.41 -16.38 -21.68
N ASP A 60 -3.93 -16.47 -20.46
CA ASP A 60 -4.49 -15.73 -19.32
C ASP A 60 -4.15 -14.23 -19.42
N MET A 61 -2.96 -13.90 -19.89
CA MET A 61 -2.57 -12.51 -20.18
C MET A 61 -3.47 -11.88 -21.24
N LEU A 62 -3.85 -12.62 -22.28
CA LEU A 62 -4.79 -12.12 -23.29
C LEU A 62 -6.18 -11.88 -22.70
N LYS A 63 -6.73 -12.83 -21.93
CA LYS A 63 -8.02 -12.65 -21.26
C LYS A 63 -8.00 -11.38 -20.41
N PHE A 64 -7.00 -11.26 -19.58
CA PHE A 64 -6.81 -10.11 -18.71
C PHE A 64 -6.72 -8.79 -19.48
N HIS A 65 -5.92 -8.78 -20.55
CA HIS A 65 -5.75 -7.61 -21.40
C HIS A 65 -7.07 -7.19 -22.08
N PHE A 66 -7.83 -8.14 -22.61
CA PHE A 66 -9.13 -7.84 -23.23
C PHE A 66 -10.13 -7.32 -22.19
N THR A 67 -10.16 -7.89 -21.00
CA THR A 67 -11.03 -7.42 -19.91
C THR A 67 -10.73 -5.96 -19.55
N LEU A 68 -9.44 -5.59 -19.38
CA LEU A 68 -9.07 -4.20 -19.14
C LEU A 68 -9.38 -3.26 -20.32
N LEU A 69 -9.20 -3.71 -21.55
CA LEU A 69 -9.47 -2.89 -22.73
C LEU A 69 -10.95 -2.61 -22.95
N THR A 70 -11.81 -3.55 -22.59
CA THR A 70 -13.26 -3.44 -22.78
C THR A 70 -13.97 -2.77 -21.61
N ALA A 71 -13.34 -2.73 -20.44
CA ALA A 71 -13.89 -2.06 -19.28
C ALA A 71 -14.02 -0.55 -19.50
N GLY A 72 -15.18 -0.03 -19.18
CA GLY A 72 -15.44 1.40 -19.13
C GLY A 72 -14.78 2.02 -17.89
N ALA A 73 -14.28 3.24 -18.04
CA ALA A 73 -13.75 3.99 -16.89
C ALA A 73 -14.16 5.45 -17.02
N ARG A 74 -14.61 6.06 -15.92
CA ARG A 74 -15.05 7.46 -15.84
C ARG A 74 -14.56 8.06 -14.53
N PRO A 75 -14.31 9.38 -14.45
CA PRO A 75 -14.03 10.04 -13.18
C PRO A 75 -15.10 9.68 -12.15
N ALA A 76 -14.69 9.15 -11.00
CA ALA A 76 -15.61 8.78 -9.95
C ALA A 76 -16.05 10.02 -9.17
N GLN A 77 -17.34 10.09 -8.84
CA GLN A 77 -17.81 10.92 -7.74
C GLN A 77 -17.86 10.01 -6.52
N LEU A 78 -17.03 10.31 -5.53
CA LEU A 78 -17.01 9.57 -4.28
C LEU A 78 -18.36 9.78 -3.57
N GLN A 79 -19.29 8.89 -3.82
CA GLN A 79 -20.52 8.80 -3.05
C GLN A 79 -20.25 7.85 -1.87
N GLN A 80 -20.74 8.22 -0.70
CA GLN A 80 -20.47 7.58 0.60
C GLN A 80 -21.01 6.14 0.79
N HIS A 81 -21.24 5.37 -0.27
CA HIS A 81 -21.94 4.08 -0.19
C HIS A 81 -21.22 2.94 -0.90
N ALA A 82 -19.94 2.80 -0.62
CA ALA A 82 -19.30 1.56 -1.00
C ALA A 82 -19.70 0.46 0.00
N ASP A 83 -20.30 -0.62 -0.48
CA ASP A 83 -20.72 -1.75 0.34
C ASP A 83 -19.48 -2.50 0.88
N ALA A 84 -19.31 -2.45 2.19
CA ALA A 84 -18.18 -3.09 2.87
C ALA A 84 -18.12 -4.62 2.70
N SER A 85 -19.22 -5.25 2.31
CA SER A 85 -19.29 -6.69 2.09
C SER A 85 -18.70 -7.15 0.76
N GLN A 86 -18.40 -6.21 -0.15
CA GLN A 86 -17.85 -6.55 -1.46
C GLN A 86 -16.39 -6.94 -1.36
N PRO A 87 -15.96 -8.01 -2.06
CA PRO A 87 -14.55 -8.40 -2.08
C PRO A 87 -13.70 -7.30 -2.74
N VAL A 88 -12.47 -7.16 -2.26
CA VAL A 88 -11.48 -6.23 -2.82
C VAL A 88 -10.56 -7.01 -3.75
N TYR A 89 -10.40 -6.53 -4.97
CA TYR A 89 -9.46 -7.10 -5.92
C TYR A 89 -8.29 -6.14 -6.14
N GLY A 90 -7.09 -6.64 -5.97
CA GLY A 90 -5.84 -5.91 -6.22
C GLY A 90 -5.20 -6.34 -7.54
N LEU A 91 -4.50 -5.43 -8.15
CA LEU A 91 -3.76 -5.63 -9.38
C LEU A 91 -2.38 -5.01 -9.26
N SER A 92 -1.34 -5.82 -9.38
CA SER A 92 0.04 -5.36 -9.47
C SER A 92 0.63 -5.75 -10.82
N VAL A 93 1.16 -4.78 -11.55
CA VAL A 93 1.79 -4.96 -12.86
C VAL A 93 3.24 -4.53 -12.78
N ALA A 94 4.15 -5.48 -12.97
CA ALA A 94 5.58 -5.27 -12.88
C ALA A 94 6.31 -5.68 -14.17
N GLY A 95 7.44 -5.02 -14.51
CA GLY A 95 8.25 -5.37 -15.67
C GLY A 95 9.17 -4.26 -16.18
N VAL A 96 9.54 -4.33 -17.44
CA VAL A 96 10.53 -3.44 -18.07
C VAL A 96 10.06 -1.99 -18.24
N ARG A 97 8.76 -1.76 -18.17
CA ARG A 97 8.15 -0.42 -18.25
C ARG A 97 7.60 -0.02 -16.89
N LYS A 98 7.05 1.21 -16.79
CA LYS A 98 6.50 1.73 -15.55
C LYS A 98 5.54 0.72 -14.93
N ASP A 99 5.85 0.30 -13.72
CA ASP A 99 5.00 -0.53 -12.91
C ASP A 99 3.79 0.29 -12.44
N PHE A 100 2.67 -0.38 -12.25
CA PHE A 100 1.54 0.25 -11.59
C PHE A 100 0.81 -0.76 -10.72
N ASP A 101 0.21 -0.23 -9.69
CA ASP A 101 -0.66 -0.95 -8.76
C ASP A 101 -2.04 -0.31 -8.76
N ALA A 102 -3.07 -1.12 -8.56
CA ALA A 102 -4.43 -0.64 -8.40
C ALA A 102 -5.25 -1.60 -7.56
N VAL A 103 -6.35 -1.11 -7.00
CA VAL A 103 -7.41 -1.93 -6.43
C VAL A 103 -8.74 -1.61 -7.12
N VAL A 104 -9.59 -2.64 -7.19
CA VAL A 104 -10.98 -2.52 -7.62
C VAL A 104 -11.86 -2.94 -6.46
N TRP A 105 -12.72 -2.03 -6.05
CA TRP A 105 -13.65 -2.25 -4.96
C TRP A 105 -14.98 -1.54 -5.25
N ASP A 106 -16.07 -2.27 -5.22
CA ASP A 106 -17.44 -1.75 -5.43
C ASP A 106 -17.57 -0.84 -6.67
N GLY A 107 -17.03 -1.28 -7.81
CA GLY A 107 -17.05 -0.51 -9.05
C GLY A 107 -16.13 0.71 -9.08
N LEU A 108 -15.24 0.85 -8.11
CA LEU A 108 -14.19 1.86 -8.08
C LEU A 108 -12.84 1.25 -8.42
N TRP A 109 -12.10 1.90 -9.30
CA TRP A 109 -10.68 1.71 -9.57
C TRP A 109 -9.89 2.76 -8.82
N ILE A 110 -8.94 2.35 -8.01
CA ILE A 110 -8.05 3.22 -7.23
C ILE A 110 -6.63 2.79 -7.54
N ASP A 111 -5.79 3.67 -8.04
CA ASP A 111 -4.40 3.35 -8.38
C ASP A 111 -3.38 4.05 -7.44
N ASN A 112 -2.13 3.58 -7.50
CA ASN A 112 -1.03 4.08 -6.68
C ASN A 112 -0.65 5.55 -6.93
N SER A 113 -1.23 6.20 -7.96
CA SER A 113 -1.14 7.65 -8.15
C SER A 113 -2.24 8.43 -7.40
N GLY A 114 -3.14 7.72 -6.72
CA GLY A 114 -4.32 8.29 -6.05
C GLY A 114 -5.47 8.62 -7.00
N ARG A 115 -5.43 8.15 -8.24
CA ARG A 115 -6.51 8.36 -9.20
C ARG A 115 -7.67 7.42 -8.90
N VAL A 116 -8.88 7.97 -8.83
CA VAL A 116 -10.11 7.22 -8.59
C VAL A 116 -11.03 7.31 -9.80
N LEU A 117 -11.41 6.16 -10.33
CA LEU A 117 -12.34 6.04 -11.47
C LEU A 117 -13.51 5.13 -11.10
N SER A 118 -14.70 5.43 -11.57
CA SER A 118 -15.80 4.46 -11.62
C SER A 118 -15.57 3.54 -12.82
N THR A 119 -15.71 2.23 -12.62
CA THR A 119 -15.46 1.22 -13.66
C THR A 119 -16.51 0.11 -13.62
N ASP A 120 -16.76 -0.50 -14.76
CA ASP A 120 -17.53 -1.74 -14.90
C ASP A 120 -16.62 -2.99 -15.02
N LEU A 121 -15.34 -2.83 -14.62
CA LEU A 121 -14.37 -3.92 -14.62
C LEU A 121 -14.77 -5.01 -13.63
N ASP A 122 -15.10 -6.18 -14.13
CA ASP A 122 -15.43 -7.36 -13.33
C ASP A 122 -14.20 -8.26 -13.15
N LEU A 123 -13.44 -8.00 -12.08
CA LEU A 123 -12.31 -8.84 -11.72
C LEU A 123 -12.73 -10.15 -11.05
N SER A 124 -13.93 -10.27 -10.52
CA SER A 124 -14.42 -11.53 -9.93
C SER A 124 -14.60 -12.60 -11.00
N SER A 125 -15.31 -12.27 -12.07
CA SER A 125 -15.45 -13.18 -13.21
C SER A 125 -14.12 -13.54 -13.85
N LEU A 126 -13.19 -12.60 -13.92
CA LEU A 126 -11.84 -12.87 -14.42
C LEU A 126 -11.08 -13.80 -13.48
N TRP A 127 -11.16 -13.59 -12.16
CA TRP A 127 -10.54 -14.44 -11.16
C TRP A 127 -10.93 -15.91 -11.29
N GLU A 128 -12.22 -16.19 -11.49
CA GLU A 128 -12.75 -17.54 -11.67
C GLU A 128 -12.29 -18.21 -12.98
N GLN A 129 -12.04 -17.40 -14.01
CA GLN A 129 -11.61 -17.91 -15.33
C GLN A 129 -10.11 -18.21 -15.42
N LEU A 130 -9.31 -17.76 -14.43
CA LEU A 130 -7.87 -17.96 -14.40
C LEU A 130 -7.54 -19.31 -13.78
N SER A 131 -6.89 -20.18 -14.53
CA SER A 131 -6.50 -21.55 -14.12
C SER A 131 -5.07 -21.62 -13.57
N VAL A 132 -4.64 -20.62 -12.83
CA VAL A 132 -3.31 -20.57 -12.20
C VAL A 132 -3.38 -20.89 -10.71
N ASP A 133 -2.28 -21.36 -10.16
CA ASP A 133 -2.18 -21.68 -8.74
C ASP A 133 -2.44 -20.43 -7.88
N THR A 134 -3.10 -20.64 -6.75
CA THR A 134 -3.46 -19.60 -5.81
C THR A 134 -2.56 -19.70 -4.58
N HIS A 135 -1.92 -18.58 -4.24
CA HIS A 135 -1.16 -18.45 -2.99
C HIS A 135 -2.00 -17.69 -1.98
N THR A 136 -2.20 -18.25 -0.80
CA THR A 136 -3.00 -17.64 0.27
C THR A 136 -2.09 -17.09 1.37
N ARG A 137 -2.42 -15.89 1.86
CA ARG A 137 -1.79 -15.24 3.02
C ARG A 137 -2.86 -14.73 3.97
N GLU A 138 -2.54 -14.69 5.25
CA GLU A 138 -3.42 -14.10 6.24
C GLU A 138 -3.44 -12.56 6.13
N GLY A 139 -4.60 -11.97 6.40
CA GLY A 139 -4.81 -10.54 6.43
C GLY A 139 -4.75 -9.87 5.06
N MET A 140 -4.70 -8.54 5.06
CA MET A 140 -4.80 -7.68 3.89
C MET A 140 -3.48 -7.05 3.45
N SER A 141 -2.38 -7.27 4.16
CA SER A 141 -1.09 -6.58 3.93
C SER A 141 -0.51 -6.78 2.53
N SER A 142 -0.98 -7.80 1.80
CA SER A 142 -0.56 -8.10 0.43
C SER A 142 -1.40 -7.40 -0.64
N LEU A 143 -2.43 -6.63 -0.26
CA LEU A 143 -3.20 -5.83 -1.23
C LEU A 143 -2.36 -4.65 -1.70
N PRO A 144 -2.27 -4.42 -3.01
CA PRO A 144 -1.71 -3.18 -3.53
C PRO A 144 -2.64 -2.00 -3.22
N CYS A 145 -2.11 -0.80 -3.22
CA CYS A 145 -2.86 0.45 -2.99
C CYS A 145 -3.75 0.44 -1.73
N LEU A 146 -3.35 -0.34 -0.72
CA LEU A 146 -4.11 -0.48 0.52
C LEU A 146 -4.25 0.88 1.24
N ARG A 147 -3.20 1.70 1.20
CA ARG A 147 -3.21 3.05 1.77
C ARG A 147 -4.21 3.96 1.06
N GLU A 148 -4.17 3.97 -0.26
CA GLU A 148 -5.07 4.78 -1.09
C GLU A 148 -6.52 4.37 -0.89
N LEU A 149 -6.79 3.06 -0.74
CA LEU A 149 -8.11 2.53 -0.43
C LEU A 149 -8.56 2.96 0.98
N ALA A 150 -7.69 2.84 1.99
CA ALA A 150 -8.01 3.22 3.37
C ALA A 150 -8.21 4.73 3.56
N LEU A 151 -7.65 5.56 2.68
CA LEU A 151 -7.79 7.02 2.69
C LEU A 151 -8.78 7.57 1.66
N LEU A 152 -9.58 6.73 1.03
CA LEU A 152 -10.47 7.12 -0.05
C LEU A 152 -11.41 8.29 0.32
N SER A 153 -11.86 8.35 1.57
CA SER A 153 -12.71 9.43 2.10
C SER A 153 -11.94 10.64 2.64
N GLY A 154 -10.61 10.61 2.60
CA GLY A 154 -9.75 11.61 3.26
C GLY A 154 -9.58 11.39 4.77
N GLN A 155 -10.17 10.34 5.32
CA GLN A 155 -9.99 9.86 6.70
C GLN A 155 -9.64 8.37 6.64
N TRP A 156 -8.94 7.87 7.67
CA TRP A 156 -8.65 6.45 7.75
C TRP A 156 -9.92 5.63 7.90
N ASP A 157 -10.08 4.64 7.04
CA ASP A 157 -11.13 3.63 7.13
C ASP A 157 -10.55 2.35 7.75
N CYS A 158 -10.91 2.06 9.00
CA CYS A 158 -10.36 0.92 9.74
C CYS A 158 -10.62 -0.44 9.07
N ARG A 159 -11.62 -0.53 8.20
CA ARG A 159 -11.93 -1.75 7.43
C ARG A 159 -10.79 -2.15 6.48
N PHE A 160 -9.97 -1.19 6.08
CA PHE A 160 -8.85 -1.36 5.16
C PHE A 160 -7.50 -1.08 5.81
N LEU A 161 -7.43 -1.21 7.13
CA LEU A 161 -6.18 -1.11 7.88
C LEU A 161 -5.87 -2.45 8.54
N PRO A 162 -4.64 -2.95 8.45
CA PRO A 162 -4.20 -4.09 9.22
C PRO A 162 -4.39 -3.84 10.72
N GLU A 163 -4.70 -4.89 11.48
CA GLU A 163 -4.67 -4.79 12.93
C GLU A 163 -3.29 -4.34 13.41
N GLY A 164 -3.28 -3.44 14.38
CA GLY A 164 -2.07 -2.96 15.01
C GLY A 164 -1.52 -3.94 16.04
N SER A 165 -0.43 -3.56 16.68
CA SER A 165 0.22 -4.36 17.70
C SER A 165 -0.67 -4.52 18.92
N LEU A 166 -0.98 -5.76 19.26
CA LEU A 166 -1.83 -6.11 20.40
C LEU A 166 -1.04 -6.11 21.72
N GLY A 167 -1.72 -5.77 22.80
CA GLY A 167 -1.15 -5.77 24.16
C GLY A 167 -0.53 -4.43 24.54
N THR A 168 0.33 -4.48 25.55
CA THR A 168 0.96 -3.29 26.14
C THR A 168 2.45 -3.25 25.77
N PRO A 169 2.97 -2.09 25.34
CA PRO A 169 4.41 -1.93 25.15
C PRO A 169 5.19 -2.30 26.41
N ARG A 170 6.36 -2.89 26.26
CA ARG A 170 7.19 -3.27 27.40
C ARG A 170 7.78 -2.04 28.11
N ALA A 171 7.52 -1.91 29.41
CA ALA A 171 7.97 -0.79 30.22
C ALA A 171 9.50 -0.77 30.43
N ASP A 172 10.14 -1.95 30.38
CA ASP A 172 11.59 -2.12 30.52
C ASP A 172 12.36 -1.95 29.19
N VAL A 173 11.65 -1.63 28.12
CA VAL A 173 12.24 -1.26 26.82
C VAL A 173 11.61 0.06 26.34
N PRO A 174 11.85 1.16 27.07
CA PRO A 174 11.24 2.43 26.75
C PRO A 174 11.71 2.96 25.40
N MET A 175 10.78 3.57 24.69
CA MET A 175 10.97 4.23 23.40
C MET A 175 10.63 5.71 23.52
N ILE A 176 11.52 6.57 23.06
CA ILE A 176 11.35 8.01 23.12
C ILE A 176 11.51 8.58 21.72
N LEU A 177 10.51 9.35 21.28
CA LEU A 177 10.63 10.18 20.08
C LEU A 177 11.52 11.37 20.40
N SER A 178 12.59 11.53 19.65
CA SER A 178 13.61 12.58 19.90
C SER A 178 13.30 13.88 19.18
N SER A 179 12.27 14.16 18.66
CA SER A 179 11.75 15.33 17.92
C SER A 179 11.27 14.95 16.51
N PRO A 180 10.04 15.18 16.19
CA PRO A 180 9.57 15.03 14.83
C PRO A 180 10.07 16.21 14.00
N ALA A 181 11.18 16.03 13.30
CA ALA A 181 11.52 16.93 12.22
C ALA A 181 10.54 16.71 11.06
N CYS A 182 10.26 17.75 10.29
CA CYS A 182 9.27 17.71 9.19
C CYS A 182 9.50 16.58 8.15
N HIS A 183 10.66 15.94 8.16
CA HIS A 183 11.06 14.95 7.16
C HIS A 183 11.52 13.61 7.73
N THR A 184 11.70 13.49 9.04
CA THR A 184 12.11 12.26 9.70
C THR A 184 11.46 12.13 11.07
N LEU A 185 11.01 10.92 11.38
CA LEU A 185 10.62 10.51 12.72
C LEU A 185 11.81 9.78 13.31
N GLU A 186 12.46 10.40 14.29
CA GLU A 186 13.60 9.83 15.00
C GLU A 186 13.19 9.39 16.40
N TRP A 187 13.59 8.19 16.78
CA TRP A 187 13.35 7.67 18.13
C TRP A 187 14.54 6.90 18.63
N SER A 188 14.66 6.84 19.94
CA SER A 188 15.61 5.99 20.62
C SER A 188 14.90 4.93 21.45
N VAL A 189 15.42 3.72 21.37
CA VAL A 189 14.98 2.57 22.18
C VAL A 189 16.08 2.22 23.14
N SER A 190 15.76 2.05 24.43
CA SER A 190 16.71 1.65 25.47
C SER A 190 16.29 0.30 26.03
N ASN A 191 17.19 -0.68 26.00
CA ASN A 191 16.94 -1.98 26.60
C ASN A 191 17.35 -1.95 28.10
N GLN A 192 16.37 -1.79 28.98
CA GLN A 192 16.58 -1.83 30.44
C GLN A 192 16.25 -3.23 31.02
N SER A 193 15.89 -4.19 30.16
CA SER A 193 15.65 -5.57 30.55
C SER A 193 16.96 -6.34 30.76
N ASN A 194 16.84 -7.56 31.26
CA ASN A 194 17.96 -8.49 31.34
C ASN A 194 18.16 -9.35 30.09
N ASP A 195 17.31 -9.18 29.11
CA ASP A 195 17.27 -10.01 27.90
C ASP A 195 18.00 -9.31 26.75
N ALA A 196 18.66 -10.07 25.88
CA ALA A 196 19.11 -9.56 24.61
C ALA A 196 17.93 -9.53 23.63
N LEU A 197 17.74 -8.41 22.94
CA LEU A 197 16.63 -8.20 22.01
C LEU A 197 17.16 -8.27 20.57
N LEU A 198 16.55 -9.11 19.75
CA LEU A 198 16.85 -9.18 18.33
C LEU A 198 15.83 -8.37 17.56
N HIS A 199 16.29 -7.47 16.71
CA HIS A 199 15.44 -6.66 15.84
C HIS A 199 16.00 -6.57 14.43
N GLY A 200 15.15 -6.28 13.45
CA GLY A 200 15.58 -5.95 12.12
C GLY A 200 16.11 -4.51 12.02
N ASN A 201 16.34 -4.08 10.81
CA ASN A 201 16.67 -2.68 10.50
C ASN A 201 15.42 -1.77 10.68
N SER A 202 15.41 -0.58 10.09
CA SER A 202 14.29 0.36 10.13
C SER A 202 12.93 -0.24 9.71
N GLY A 203 12.93 -1.37 8.98
CA GLY A 203 11.72 -2.12 8.63
C GLY A 203 11.05 -2.85 9.83
N SER A 204 11.73 -2.95 10.98
CA SER A 204 11.15 -3.45 12.24
C SER A 204 10.22 -2.44 12.92
N ALA A 205 10.21 -1.21 12.46
CA ALA A 205 9.34 -0.18 13.00
C ALA A 205 8.14 0.02 12.09
N GLY A 206 6.96 0.11 12.70
CA GLY A 206 5.69 0.38 12.05
C GLY A 206 5.09 1.68 12.54
N LEU A 207 4.26 2.30 11.72
CA LEU A 207 3.39 3.40 12.12
C LEU A 207 1.99 2.84 12.36
N GLU A 208 1.38 3.21 13.45
CA GLU A 208 0.00 2.85 13.77
C GLU A 208 -0.84 4.09 14.08
N VAL A 209 -2.13 4.02 13.79
CA VAL A 209 -3.13 5.06 14.07
C VAL A 209 -4.17 4.53 15.04
N LEU A 210 -4.61 5.38 15.97
CA LEU A 210 -5.67 5.06 16.93
C LEU A 210 -7.03 5.46 16.36
N LEU A 211 -7.89 4.48 16.13
CA LEU A 211 -9.28 4.67 15.67
C LEU A 211 -10.23 3.89 16.59
N ASP A 212 -11.26 4.54 17.08
CA ASP A 212 -12.29 3.94 17.95
C ASP A 212 -11.73 3.15 19.15
N GLY A 213 -10.57 3.58 19.67
CA GLY A 213 -9.90 2.95 20.80
C GLY A 213 -9.02 1.75 20.47
N LEU A 214 -8.86 1.41 19.20
CA LEU A 214 -8.00 0.34 18.71
C LEU A 214 -6.88 0.90 17.83
N TRP A 215 -5.73 0.24 17.89
CA TRP A 215 -4.59 0.57 17.05
C TRP A 215 -4.62 -0.20 15.74
N TYR A 216 -4.35 0.50 14.64
CA TYR A 216 -4.30 -0.07 13.29
C TYR A 216 -2.98 0.29 12.62
N GLY A 217 -2.40 -0.64 11.91
CA GLY A 217 -1.18 -0.41 11.13
C GLY A 217 -1.44 0.50 9.95
N VAL A 218 -0.61 1.52 9.77
CA VAL A 218 -0.66 2.41 8.62
C VAL A 218 0.12 1.76 7.47
N PRO A 219 -0.52 1.47 6.32
CA PRO A 219 0.16 0.86 5.19
C PRO A 219 1.20 1.79 4.56
N TRP A 220 2.29 1.22 4.09
CA TRP A 220 3.25 1.95 3.26
C TRP A 220 2.64 2.29 1.90
N LYS A 221 3.15 3.35 1.31
CA LYS A 221 2.80 3.71 -0.05
C LYS A 221 3.41 2.71 -1.03
N THR A 222 2.60 2.12 -1.89
CA THR A 222 2.97 0.96 -2.72
C THR A 222 3.98 1.28 -3.83
N ASP A 223 4.10 2.54 -4.25
CA ASP A 223 5.01 2.96 -5.33
C ASP A 223 6.47 3.12 -4.87
N LEU A 224 6.73 2.89 -3.59
CA LEU A 224 8.06 3.04 -3.01
C LEU A 224 8.79 1.69 -3.00
N ASN A 225 9.73 1.55 -3.91
CA ASN A 225 10.55 0.35 -4.03
C ASN A 225 11.71 0.38 -3.02
N TYR A 226 11.37 0.21 -1.72
CA TYR A 226 12.39 0.11 -0.67
C TYR A 226 12.89 -1.33 -0.55
N GLY A 227 14.15 -1.53 -0.88
CA GLY A 227 14.84 -2.74 -0.52
C GLY A 227 15.03 -2.80 1.01
N VAL A 228 14.26 -3.63 1.69
CA VAL A 228 14.50 -3.96 3.09
C VAL A 228 15.59 -5.02 3.12
N THR A 229 16.75 -4.71 3.72
CA THR A 229 17.79 -5.71 3.93
C THR A 229 17.34 -6.66 5.06
N ALA A 230 17.61 -7.95 4.89
CA ALA A 230 17.30 -8.98 5.90
C ALA A 230 18.32 -8.98 7.05
N GLU A 231 18.87 -7.82 7.42
CA GLU A 231 19.81 -7.69 8.51
C GLU A 231 19.09 -7.68 9.85
N SER A 232 19.64 -8.39 10.80
CA SER A 232 19.18 -8.40 12.18
C SER A 232 20.29 -7.93 13.12
N TYR A 233 19.89 -7.19 14.13
CA TYR A 233 20.78 -6.58 15.13
C TYR A 233 20.37 -7.01 16.52
N THR A 234 21.33 -7.13 17.40
CA THR A 234 21.09 -7.45 18.81
C THR A 234 21.24 -6.20 19.66
N LEU A 235 20.21 -5.86 20.41
CA LEU A 235 20.25 -4.81 21.43
C LEU A 235 20.45 -5.46 22.79
N GLU A 236 21.69 -5.36 23.28
CA GLU A 236 22.11 -5.95 24.56
C GLU A 236 21.42 -5.29 25.75
N PRO A 237 21.32 -5.98 26.91
CA PRO A 237 20.94 -5.36 28.18
C PRO A 237 21.77 -4.09 28.48
N GLY A 238 21.09 -3.00 28.83
CA GLY A 238 21.69 -1.67 29.02
C GLY A 238 22.04 -0.93 27.73
N GLY A 239 21.86 -1.58 26.56
CA GLY A 239 22.12 -0.98 25.26
C GLY A 239 21.06 0.05 24.85
N ARG A 240 21.43 0.88 23.88
CA ARG A 240 20.52 1.84 23.24
C ARG A 240 20.72 1.81 21.73
N THR A 241 19.63 1.91 20.99
CA THR A 241 19.65 2.09 19.53
C THR A 241 18.81 3.30 19.13
N SER A 242 19.17 3.94 18.04
CA SER A 242 18.38 5.02 17.44
C SER A 242 17.98 4.59 16.04
N ILE A 243 16.72 4.81 15.71
CA ILE A 243 16.17 4.48 14.41
C ILE A 243 15.46 5.72 13.88
N SER A 244 15.62 5.97 12.60
CA SER A 244 14.89 7.02 11.89
C SER A 244 14.01 6.41 10.81
N GLN A 245 12.82 6.93 10.66
CA GLN A 245 11.91 6.57 9.59
C GLN A 245 11.46 7.80 8.82
N LEU A 246 11.36 7.65 7.51
CA LEU A 246 10.90 8.75 6.67
C LEU A 246 9.37 8.70 6.56
N PRO A 247 8.64 9.74 7.03
CA PRO A 247 7.18 9.79 6.90
C PRO A 247 6.71 9.59 5.47
N GLN A 248 7.50 9.99 4.50
CA GLN A 248 7.21 9.79 3.06
C GLN A 248 7.01 8.33 2.65
N HIS A 249 7.50 7.35 3.44
CA HIS A 249 7.21 5.93 3.23
C HIS A 249 5.72 5.61 3.34
N TYR A 250 5.03 6.42 4.12
CA TYR A 250 3.58 6.32 4.30
C TYR A 250 2.82 7.30 3.40
N GLY A 251 3.52 8.10 2.58
CA GLY A 251 2.95 9.11 1.70
C GLY A 251 2.55 10.41 2.42
N ASP A 252 2.14 11.40 1.65
CA ASP A 252 1.69 12.69 2.16
C ASP A 252 0.22 12.65 2.62
N GLY A 253 -0.21 13.64 3.40
CA GLY A 253 -1.62 13.85 3.74
C GLY A 253 -2.13 12.88 4.79
N PHE A 254 -1.46 12.82 5.93
CA PHE A 254 -1.99 12.11 7.10
C PHE A 254 -3.21 12.83 7.65
N PRO A 255 -4.33 12.11 7.91
CA PRO A 255 -5.44 12.66 8.69
C PRO A 255 -4.99 13.05 10.10
N ASP A 256 -5.67 14.05 10.66
CA ASP A 256 -5.48 14.42 12.05
C ASP A 256 -5.82 13.26 12.97
N GLY A 257 -5.02 13.05 14.03
CA GLY A 257 -5.27 11.94 14.94
C GLY A 257 -4.10 11.60 15.85
N ARG A 258 -4.31 10.56 16.65
CA ARG A 258 -3.27 9.96 17.50
C ARG A 258 -2.61 8.83 16.75
N TYR A 259 -1.28 8.87 16.76
CA TYR A 259 -0.43 7.88 16.11
C TYR A 259 0.59 7.36 17.11
N ARG A 260 1.18 6.22 16.81
CA ARG A 260 2.39 5.73 17.49
C ARG A 260 3.35 5.09 16.50
N ILE A 261 4.63 5.24 16.75
CA ILE A 261 5.64 4.38 16.15
C ILE A 261 5.76 3.16 17.04
N VAL A 262 5.81 1.99 16.43
CA VAL A 262 5.95 0.71 17.11
C VAL A 262 7.23 0.05 16.62
N PHE A 263 8.03 -0.44 17.56
CA PHE A 263 9.27 -1.13 17.29
C PHE A 263 9.18 -2.57 17.80
N HIS A 264 9.20 -3.52 16.88
CA HIS A 264 9.09 -4.95 17.17
C HIS A 264 10.48 -5.58 17.36
N TYR A 265 10.56 -6.50 18.29
CA TYR A 265 11.76 -7.28 18.56
C TYR A 265 11.39 -8.67 19.09
N HIS A 266 12.35 -9.60 18.97
CA HIS A 266 12.29 -10.92 19.59
C HIS A 266 13.25 -10.97 20.78
N ILE A 267 12.88 -11.73 21.79
CA ILE A 267 13.78 -12.00 22.91
C ILE A 267 14.68 -13.16 22.50
N TYR A 268 15.98 -12.95 22.53
CA TYR A 268 16.97 -13.95 22.17
C TYR A 268 17.49 -14.66 23.42
N ASP A 269 17.18 -15.95 23.56
CA ASP A 269 17.75 -16.79 24.60
C ASP A 269 19.07 -17.43 24.12
N ARG A 270 20.19 -16.89 24.61
CA ARG A 270 21.53 -17.38 24.27
C ARG A 270 21.82 -18.81 24.73
N LYS A 271 21.09 -19.34 25.72
CA LYS A 271 21.34 -20.68 26.25
C LYS A 271 20.76 -21.74 25.35
N THR A 272 19.61 -21.49 24.80
CA THR A 272 18.89 -22.41 23.93
C THR A 272 19.09 -22.09 22.44
N ASP A 273 19.72 -20.97 22.13
CA ASP A 273 19.87 -20.44 20.75
C ASP A 273 18.50 -20.32 20.03
N THR A 274 17.50 -19.87 20.78
CA THR A 274 16.13 -19.73 20.28
C THR A 274 15.60 -18.32 20.47
N TYR A 275 14.63 -17.97 19.62
CA TYR A 275 13.87 -16.73 19.75
C TYR A 275 12.57 -17.05 20.47
N GLN A 276 12.27 -16.26 21.50
CA GLN A 276 10.98 -16.31 22.19
C GLN A 276 10.10 -15.15 21.69
N ASP A 277 8.87 -15.16 22.15
CA ASP A 277 7.81 -14.26 21.68
C ASP A 277 8.24 -12.81 21.48
N ALA A 278 7.71 -12.25 20.40
CA ALA A 278 7.92 -10.88 20.05
C ALA A 278 7.36 -9.93 21.11
N GLY A 279 8.19 -9.02 21.58
CA GLY A 279 7.76 -7.85 22.30
C GLY A 279 7.72 -6.64 21.39
N PHE A 280 7.13 -5.56 21.87
CA PHE A 280 7.23 -4.28 21.20
C PHE A 280 7.35 -3.12 22.16
N SER A 281 7.94 -2.04 21.68
CA SER A 281 7.97 -0.72 22.32
C SER A 281 7.18 0.24 21.43
N ALA A 282 6.62 1.28 22.03
CA ALA A 282 5.88 2.27 21.26
C ALA A 282 6.11 3.68 21.83
N ALA A 283 6.05 4.68 20.95
CA ALA A 283 6.02 6.08 21.32
C ALA A 283 4.90 6.79 20.59
N GLU A 284 4.00 7.41 21.36
CA GLU A 284 2.82 8.08 20.85
C GLU A 284 3.09 9.53 20.48
N PHE A 285 2.38 10.03 19.47
CA PHE A 285 2.39 11.43 19.05
C PHE A 285 1.06 11.80 18.38
N GLN A 286 0.88 13.08 18.11
CA GLN A 286 -0.30 13.56 17.39
C GLN A 286 0.10 14.14 16.04
N ILE A 287 -0.79 14.00 15.07
CA ILE A 287 -0.74 14.74 13.80
C ILE A 287 -1.95 15.67 13.79
N GLN A 288 -1.70 16.94 13.53
CA GLN A 288 -2.71 17.97 13.37
C GLN A 288 -2.28 18.92 12.25
N ASP A 289 -3.18 19.25 11.32
CA ASP A 289 -2.91 20.08 10.15
C ASP A 289 -1.65 19.60 9.37
N SER A 290 -1.47 18.28 9.28
CA SER A 290 -0.28 17.63 8.70
C SER A 290 1.04 17.89 9.45
N LEU A 291 0.99 18.44 10.64
CA LEU A 291 2.15 18.63 11.53
C LEU A 291 2.21 17.55 12.60
N PHE A 292 3.42 17.11 12.93
CA PHE A 292 3.67 16.10 13.96
C PHE A 292 3.91 16.77 15.30
N PHE A 293 3.14 16.38 16.32
CA PHE A 293 3.30 16.87 17.70
C PHE A 293 3.65 15.71 18.63
N CYS A 294 4.79 15.80 19.29
CA CYS A 294 5.08 14.89 20.41
C CYS A 294 4.36 15.39 21.67
N PRO A 295 3.75 14.53 22.47
CA PRO A 295 3.30 14.93 23.79
C PRO A 295 4.50 15.38 24.60
N ASP A 296 4.35 16.50 25.32
CA ASP A 296 5.36 16.96 26.26
C ASP A 296 5.66 15.82 27.25
N ILE A 297 6.92 15.42 27.31
CA ILE A 297 7.40 14.46 28.31
C ILE A 297 7.48 15.24 29.63
N SER A 298 6.37 15.22 30.38
CA SER A 298 6.30 15.77 31.73
C SER A 298 6.82 14.78 32.76
#